data_e350110a46ef0ea2e0f3ede0e56b3d1e
#
_entry.id   e350110a46ef0ea2e0f3ede0e56b3d1e
#
_cell.length_a   1.000
_cell.length_b   1.000
_cell.length_c   1.000
_cell.angle_alpha   90.00
_cell.angle_beta   90.00
_cell.angle_gamma   90.00
#
_symmetry.space_group_name_H-M   'P 1'
#
loop_
_entity.id
_entity.type
_entity.pdbx_description
1 polymer ?
#
loop_
_entity_poly.entity_id
_entity_poly.type
_entity_poly.pdbx_seq_one_letter_code
_entity_poly.pdbx_strand_id
1 'polypeptide(L)'
;MPMLKRLAPLVPMSFVLLLAACASHSPEPQVAKEPTAAKSSIDVERDAIAWQDVEDEGADNSSAGTPALASSILERAFELIGTPYRFGGTTAKGFDCSGFVGYLFREEAGIKLPRSTRELIDMDVPLVSKDELQPGDLLFFNNRGRGRVSHAGIYIGDGQFIHSASRRGGGVRVDSLDSSYWSLSYMEAKRVLEPGCKDALTSKR
;
A
#
# COMPACT_ATOMS: atom_id res chain seq x y z
N MET A 1 41.27 -54.91 15.73
CA MET A 1 41.72 -53.76 14.93
C MET A 1 41.31 -52.50 15.66
N PRO A 2 42.27 -51.62 16.05
CA PRO A 2 42.01 -50.55 17.03
C PRO A 2 41.39 -49.31 16.38
N MET A 3 40.38 -48.78 17.09
CA MET A 3 39.75 -47.49 16.81
C MET A 3 40.72 -46.34 17.10
N LEU A 4 40.96 -45.50 16.09
CA LEU A 4 41.76 -44.30 16.22
C LEU A 4 40.86 -43.15 16.62
N LYS A 5 40.87 -42.75 17.92
CA LYS A 5 40.23 -41.54 18.43
C LYS A 5 41.04 -40.32 17.99
N ARG A 6 40.47 -39.48 17.13
CA ARG A 6 41.04 -38.17 16.78
C ARG A 6 40.62 -37.14 17.85
N LEU A 7 41.60 -36.69 18.63
CA LEU A 7 41.46 -35.51 19.50
C LEU A 7 41.43 -34.23 18.61
N ALA A 8 40.45 -33.40 18.86
CA ALA A 8 40.38 -32.05 18.30
C ALA A 8 41.17 -31.09 19.23
N PRO A 9 41.95 -30.15 18.70
CA PRO A 9 42.63 -29.17 19.53
C PRO A 9 41.68 -28.06 19.99
N LEU A 10 41.70 -27.80 21.31
CA LEU A 10 41.12 -26.65 21.97
C LEU A 10 41.93 -25.39 21.62
N VAL A 11 41.34 -24.43 20.95
CA VAL A 11 41.91 -23.09 20.71
C VAL A 11 41.43 -22.18 21.85
N PRO A 12 42.31 -21.55 22.64
CA PRO A 12 41.89 -20.56 23.64
C PRO A 12 41.56 -19.23 22.96
N MET A 13 40.33 -18.79 23.11
CA MET A 13 39.84 -17.49 22.64
C MET A 13 40.23 -16.43 23.67
N SER A 14 41.32 -15.69 23.39
CA SER A 14 41.72 -14.52 24.18
C SER A 14 40.78 -13.34 23.82
N PHE A 15 40.00 -12.97 24.83
CA PHE A 15 39.08 -11.82 24.77
C PHE A 15 39.84 -10.55 25.09
N VAL A 16 40.16 -9.75 24.10
CA VAL A 16 40.73 -8.40 24.28
C VAL A 16 39.56 -7.40 24.36
N LEU A 17 39.29 -6.92 25.58
CA LEU A 17 38.39 -5.79 25.80
C LEU A 17 39.13 -4.49 25.47
N LEU A 18 38.78 -3.84 24.36
CA LEU A 18 39.13 -2.45 24.09
C LEU A 18 37.93 -1.54 24.45
N LEU A 19 38.06 -0.90 25.63
CA LEU A 19 37.19 0.21 26.06
C LEU A 19 37.64 1.46 25.32
N ALA A 20 36.86 1.87 24.29
CA ALA A 20 36.97 3.19 23.70
C ALA A 20 35.82 4.05 24.25
N ALA A 21 36.15 4.94 25.16
CA ALA A 21 35.29 6.02 25.62
C ALA A 21 35.26 7.13 24.53
N CYS A 22 34.14 7.30 23.86
CA CYS A 22 33.87 8.47 23.04
C CYS A 22 32.87 9.36 23.74
N ALA A 23 33.35 10.56 24.09
CA ALA A 23 32.62 11.63 24.74
C ALA A 23 31.47 12.11 23.88
N SER A 24 30.29 12.21 24.51
CA SER A 24 29.10 12.86 24.00
C SER A 24 29.34 14.36 23.81
N HIS A 25 29.24 14.83 22.56
CA HIS A 25 29.09 16.25 22.28
C HIS A 25 27.70 16.45 21.70
N SER A 26 26.79 16.93 22.56
CA SER A 26 25.45 17.41 22.12
C SER A 26 25.61 18.83 21.61
N PRO A 27 25.16 19.15 20.40
CA PRO A 27 24.99 20.56 20.00
C PRO A 27 23.65 21.06 20.57
N GLU A 28 23.77 22.16 21.31
CA GLU A 28 22.71 23.01 21.83
C GLU A 28 21.90 23.63 20.68
N PRO A 29 20.54 23.70 20.76
CA PRO A 29 19.73 24.31 19.71
C PRO A 29 19.88 25.84 19.76
N GLN A 30 20.44 26.41 18.72
CA GLN A 30 20.48 27.87 18.49
C GLN A 30 19.06 28.37 18.20
N VAL A 31 18.54 29.18 19.09
CA VAL A 31 17.32 29.98 18.92
C VAL A 31 17.58 31.03 17.82
N ALA A 32 17.01 30.82 16.65
CA ALA A 32 16.99 31.83 15.59
C ALA A 32 15.89 32.84 15.90
N LYS A 33 16.34 34.12 15.96
CA LYS A 33 15.51 35.31 16.16
C LYS A 33 14.52 35.47 14.99
N GLU A 34 13.27 35.74 15.34
CA GLU A 34 12.24 36.22 14.42
C GLU A 34 12.66 37.50 13.71
N PRO A 35 12.40 37.64 12.40
CA PRO A 35 12.37 38.96 11.76
C PRO A 35 10.95 39.54 11.82
N THR A 36 10.90 40.71 12.39
CA THR A 36 9.84 41.69 12.54
C THR A 36 8.95 41.84 11.29
N ALA A 37 7.65 41.88 11.53
CA ALA A 37 6.60 42.14 10.58
C ALA A 37 6.79 43.44 9.78
N ALA A 38 6.83 43.32 8.46
CA ALA A 38 6.56 44.44 7.56
C ALA A 38 5.13 44.27 7.06
N LYS A 39 4.24 45.16 7.50
CA LYS A 39 2.89 45.33 6.93
C LYS A 39 3.05 45.94 5.55
N SER A 40 2.72 45.15 4.51
CA SER A 40 2.42 45.68 3.19
C SER A 40 0.90 45.49 2.95
N SER A 41 0.20 46.60 3.05
CA SER A 41 -1.18 46.74 2.61
C SER A 41 -1.22 46.66 1.07
N ILE A 42 -1.72 45.57 0.54
CA ILE A 42 -2.12 45.47 -0.85
C ILE A 42 -3.65 45.49 -0.83
N ASP A 43 -4.20 46.61 -1.24
CA ASP A 43 -5.62 46.74 -1.60
C ASP A 43 -5.87 45.88 -2.84
N VAL A 44 -6.49 44.70 -2.64
CA VAL A 44 -7.04 43.93 -3.76
C VAL A 44 -8.48 44.35 -3.94
N GLU A 45 -8.68 45.14 -4.98
CA GLU A 45 -9.97 45.48 -5.54
C GLU A 45 -10.77 44.21 -5.80
N ARG A 46 -11.94 44.11 -5.17
CA ARG A 46 -12.91 43.02 -5.36
C ARG A 46 -13.62 43.25 -6.70
N ASP A 47 -13.04 42.74 -7.76
CA ASP A 47 -13.82 42.52 -8.95
C ASP A 47 -14.77 41.36 -8.72
N ALA A 48 -16.06 41.70 -8.63
CA ALA A 48 -17.16 40.76 -8.56
C ALA A 48 -17.21 39.99 -9.88
N ILE A 49 -16.62 38.81 -9.93
CA ILE A 49 -16.83 37.83 -10.98
C ILE A 49 -18.24 37.28 -10.78
N ALA A 50 -19.15 37.70 -11.60
CA ALA A 50 -20.48 37.15 -11.68
C ALA A 50 -20.36 35.68 -12.06
N TRP A 51 -20.80 34.82 -11.13
CA TRP A 51 -21.03 33.39 -11.42
C TRP A 51 -22.17 33.32 -12.42
N GLN A 52 -21.85 33.10 -13.71
CA GLN A 52 -22.83 32.67 -14.68
C GLN A 52 -23.23 31.26 -14.33
N ASP A 53 -24.52 31.06 -14.04
CA ASP A 53 -25.14 29.76 -13.94
C ASP A 53 -24.93 29.01 -15.25
N VAL A 54 -23.93 28.13 -15.28
CA VAL A 54 -23.79 27.12 -16.33
C VAL A 54 -24.77 26.03 -15.92
N GLU A 55 -25.93 26.04 -16.60
CA GLU A 55 -26.88 24.93 -16.51
C GLU A 55 -26.16 23.68 -17.00
N ASP A 56 -25.85 22.76 -16.04
CA ASP A 56 -25.23 21.48 -16.26
C ASP A 56 -26.22 20.55 -16.97
N GLU A 57 -26.14 20.56 -18.31
CA GLU A 57 -26.82 19.60 -19.17
C GLU A 57 -26.22 18.21 -18.91
N GLY A 58 -26.82 17.45 -17.95
CA GLY A 58 -26.88 16.00 -17.96
C GLY A 58 -25.60 15.22 -18.18
N ALA A 59 -24.51 15.45 -17.42
CA ALA A 59 -23.41 14.51 -17.35
C ALA A 59 -23.81 13.35 -16.43
N ASP A 60 -23.80 12.14 -16.98
CA ASP A 60 -24.01 10.87 -16.27
C ASP A 60 -23.17 10.82 -14.99
N ASN A 61 -23.80 11.02 -13.84
CA ASN A 61 -23.18 11.10 -12.52
C ASN A 61 -22.63 9.74 -12.03
N SER A 62 -22.65 8.70 -12.86
CA SER A 62 -22.12 7.37 -12.54
C SER A 62 -20.59 7.31 -12.61
N SER A 63 -19.95 8.17 -13.41
CA SER A 63 -18.50 8.21 -13.61
C SER A 63 -17.76 8.99 -12.51
N ALA A 64 -18.37 9.98 -11.87
CA ALA A 64 -17.73 10.82 -10.86
C ALA A 64 -17.46 10.09 -9.53
N GLY A 65 -18.21 9.03 -9.23
CA GLY A 65 -18.06 8.27 -7.98
C GLY A 65 -16.83 7.38 -7.91
N THR A 66 -16.35 6.87 -9.04
CA THR A 66 -15.24 5.90 -9.10
C THR A 66 -13.88 6.50 -8.68
N PRO A 67 -13.46 7.66 -9.18
CA PRO A 67 -12.22 8.30 -8.72
C PRO A 67 -12.26 8.70 -7.24
N ALA A 68 -13.40 9.19 -6.74
CA ALA A 68 -13.57 9.55 -5.34
C ALA A 68 -13.43 8.33 -4.41
N LEU A 69 -13.99 7.17 -4.78
CA LEU A 69 -13.85 5.92 -4.04
C LEU A 69 -12.42 5.40 -4.06
N ALA A 70 -11.73 5.48 -5.20
CA ALA A 70 -10.32 5.11 -5.29
C ALA A 70 -9.49 5.99 -4.36
N SER A 71 -9.70 7.31 -4.35
CA SER A 71 -9.01 8.24 -3.45
C SER A 71 -9.23 7.89 -1.99
N SER A 72 -10.48 7.67 -1.55
CA SER A 72 -10.81 7.29 -0.16
C SER A 72 -10.11 5.98 0.25
N ILE A 73 -10.15 4.96 -0.62
CA ILE A 73 -9.45 3.68 -0.40
C ILE A 73 -7.94 3.91 -0.20
N LEU A 74 -7.32 4.72 -1.05
CA LEU A 74 -5.88 4.96 -1.00
C LEU A 74 -5.48 5.81 0.21
N GLU A 75 -6.21 6.86 0.54
CA GLU A 75 -5.99 7.65 1.76
C GLU A 75 -6.00 6.74 2.99
N ARG A 76 -7.02 5.91 3.12
CA ARG A 76 -7.11 4.95 4.21
C ARG A 76 -5.98 3.92 4.19
N ALA A 77 -5.58 3.46 3.02
CA ALA A 77 -4.47 2.53 2.85
C ALA A 77 -3.14 3.13 3.36
N PHE A 78 -2.87 4.40 3.04
CA PHE A 78 -1.67 5.10 3.50
C PHE A 78 -1.63 5.30 5.01
N GLU A 79 -2.77 5.60 5.67
CA GLU A 79 -2.86 5.69 7.13
C GLU A 79 -2.52 4.37 7.83
N LEU A 80 -2.71 3.24 7.15
CA LEU A 80 -2.44 1.90 7.68
C LEU A 80 -1.01 1.41 7.44
N ILE A 81 -0.14 2.20 6.80
CA ILE A 81 1.28 1.83 6.62
C ILE A 81 1.92 1.52 7.98
N GLY A 82 2.69 0.44 8.03
CA GLY A 82 3.31 -0.06 9.26
C GLY A 82 2.45 -1.01 10.08
N THR A 83 1.15 -1.18 9.76
CA THR A 83 0.31 -2.21 10.39
C THR A 83 0.94 -3.59 10.14
N PRO A 84 1.16 -4.41 11.20
CA PRO A 84 1.89 -5.66 11.06
C PRO A 84 1.14 -6.70 10.23
N TYR A 85 1.89 -7.56 9.54
CA TYR A 85 1.30 -8.74 8.90
C TYR A 85 0.83 -9.75 9.94
N ARG A 86 -0.41 -10.23 9.78
CA ARG A 86 -0.96 -11.35 10.54
C ARG A 86 -1.69 -12.30 9.59
N PHE A 87 -1.30 -13.56 9.58
CA PHE A 87 -2.02 -14.58 8.81
C PHE A 87 -3.49 -14.66 9.25
N GLY A 88 -4.43 -14.57 8.31
CA GLY A 88 -5.86 -14.50 8.60
C GLY A 88 -6.34 -13.14 9.14
N GLY A 89 -5.48 -12.14 9.26
CA GLY A 89 -5.81 -10.82 9.82
C GLY A 89 -6.67 -9.99 8.87
N THR A 90 -7.66 -9.27 9.44
CA THR A 90 -8.64 -8.45 8.71
C THR A 90 -8.94 -7.12 9.40
N THR A 91 -8.10 -6.69 10.32
CA THR A 91 -8.32 -5.47 11.13
C THR A 91 -7.03 -4.66 11.26
N ALA A 92 -7.12 -3.41 11.71
CA ALA A 92 -5.98 -2.54 11.97
C ALA A 92 -4.99 -3.07 13.05
N LYS A 93 -5.32 -4.19 13.73
CA LYS A 93 -4.39 -4.89 14.61
C LYS A 93 -3.42 -5.81 13.85
N GLY A 94 -3.66 -6.03 12.57
CA GLY A 94 -2.84 -6.81 11.65
C GLY A 94 -3.65 -7.37 10.50
N PHE A 95 -3.06 -7.38 9.32
CA PHE A 95 -3.66 -7.86 8.07
C PHE A 95 -2.84 -8.97 7.43
N ASP A 96 -3.49 -9.92 6.75
CA ASP A 96 -2.87 -10.60 5.62
C ASP A 96 -3.16 -9.81 4.32
N CYS A 97 -2.64 -10.26 3.18
CA CYS A 97 -2.74 -9.53 1.92
C CYS A 97 -4.20 -9.32 1.46
N SER A 98 -5.01 -10.37 1.40
CA SER A 98 -6.42 -10.28 1.01
C SER A 98 -7.31 -9.66 2.08
N GLY A 99 -6.95 -9.81 3.36
CA GLY A 99 -7.62 -9.15 4.48
C GLY A 99 -7.45 -7.64 4.48
N PHE A 100 -6.28 -7.14 4.07
CA PHE A 100 -6.01 -5.72 3.88
C PHE A 100 -6.88 -5.14 2.75
N VAL A 101 -6.84 -5.79 1.58
CA VAL A 101 -7.68 -5.40 0.43
C VAL A 101 -9.16 -5.40 0.80
N GLY A 102 -9.66 -6.52 1.37
CA GLY A 102 -11.07 -6.64 1.73
C GLY A 102 -11.52 -5.67 2.82
N TYR A 103 -10.63 -5.29 3.75
CA TYR A 103 -10.91 -4.26 4.76
C TYR A 103 -11.15 -2.91 4.10
N LEU A 104 -10.24 -2.46 3.24
CA LEU A 104 -10.32 -1.16 2.59
C LEU A 104 -11.56 -1.02 1.71
N PHE A 105 -11.82 -1.98 0.84
CA PHE A 105 -13.00 -1.96 -0.03
C PHE A 105 -14.31 -1.98 0.74
N ARG A 106 -14.36 -2.68 1.88
CA ARG A 106 -15.55 -2.72 2.73
C ARG A 106 -15.79 -1.39 3.45
N GLU A 107 -14.74 -0.83 4.08
CA GLU A 107 -14.88 0.38 4.90
C GLU A 107 -15.09 1.63 4.03
N GLU A 108 -14.36 1.76 2.93
CA GLU A 108 -14.35 2.99 2.14
C GLU A 108 -15.33 2.97 0.96
N ALA A 109 -15.58 1.81 0.37
CA ALA A 109 -16.45 1.69 -0.80
C ALA A 109 -17.77 0.92 -0.52
N GLY A 110 -17.93 0.33 0.67
CA GLY A 110 -19.06 -0.55 0.99
C GLY A 110 -19.08 -1.85 0.18
N ILE A 111 -17.98 -2.21 -0.48
CA ILE A 111 -17.85 -3.39 -1.35
C ILE A 111 -17.32 -4.57 -0.53
N LYS A 112 -18.11 -5.64 -0.45
CA LYS A 112 -17.69 -6.88 0.22
C LYS A 112 -16.99 -7.81 -0.75
N LEU A 113 -15.66 -7.83 -0.69
CA LEU A 113 -14.83 -8.72 -1.50
C LEU A 113 -14.72 -10.13 -0.89
N PRO A 114 -14.41 -11.17 -1.72
CA PRO A 114 -14.05 -12.50 -1.24
C PRO A 114 -12.85 -12.48 -0.28
N ARG A 115 -12.80 -13.47 0.63
CA ARG A 115 -11.81 -13.46 1.69
C ARG A 115 -10.41 -13.87 1.25
N SER A 116 -10.28 -14.75 0.29
CA SER A 116 -8.98 -15.29 -0.12
C SER A 116 -8.49 -14.70 -1.45
N THR A 117 -7.16 -14.64 -1.64
CA THR A 117 -6.56 -14.21 -2.91
C THR A 117 -7.00 -15.08 -4.09
N ARG A 118 -7.30 -16.36 -3.84
CA ARG A 118 -7.80 -17.29 -4.87
C ARG A 118 -9.20 -16.91 -5.34
N GLU A 119 -10.08 -16.60 -4.41
CA GLU A 119 -11.44 -16.16 -4.75
C GLU A 119 -11.44 -14.75 -5.35
N LEU A 120 -10.50 -13.89 -4.91
CA LEU A 120 -10.35 -12.53 -5.47
C LEU A 120 -9.94 -12.56 -6.95
N ILE A 121 -8.98 -13.40 -7.31
CA ILE A 121 -8.54 -13.52 -8.72
C ILE A 121 -9.61 -14.16 -9.61
N ASP A 122 -10.48 -14.98 -9.04
CA ASP A 122 -11.58 -15.66 -9.76
C ASP A 122 -12.86 -14.80 -9.86
N MET A 123 -12.85 -13.55 -9.35
CA MET A 123 -14.00 -12.63 -9.48
C MET A 123 -14.30 -12.32 -10.94
N ASP A 124 -15.59 -12.30 -11.26
CA ASP A 124 -16.11 -11.91 -12.59
C ASP A 124 -16.22 -10.38 -12.68
N VAL A 125 -15.06 -9.72 -12.79
CA VAL A 125 -14.92 -8.26 -12.95
C VAL A 125 -13.85 -7.99 -14.01
N PRO A 126 -13.85 -6.80 -14.65
CA PRO A 126 -12.94 -6.49 -15.75
C PRO A 126 -11.47 -6.75 -15.44
N LEU A 127 -10.80 -7.44 -16.37
CA LEU A 127 -9.35 -7.54 -16.42
C LEU A 127 -8.77 -6.23 -16.94
N VAL A 128 -7.63 -5.83 -16.38
CA VAL A 128 -6.92 -4.59 -16.76
C VAL A 128 -5.53 -4.95 -17.25
N SER A 129 -5.15 -4.45 -18.42
CA SER A 129 -3.78 -4.58 -18.91
C SER A 129 -2.81 -3.73 -18.07
N LYS A 130 -1.53 -4.13 -18.03
CA LYS A 130 -0.54 -3.47 -17.17
C LYS A 130 -0.34 -1.98 -17.50
N ASP A 131 -0.51 -1.60 -18.74
CA ASP A 131 -0.41 -0.25 -19.28
C ASP A 131 -1.66 0.61 -19.06
N GLU A 132 -2.79 0.00 -18.68
CA GLU A 132 -4.05 0.68 -18.39
C GLU A 132 -4.37 0.73 -16.88
N LEU A 133 -3.40 0.38 -16.02
CA LEU A 133 -3.58 0.39 -14.58
C LEU A 133 -3.97 1.78 -14.06
N GLN A 134 -4.97 1.82 -13.19
CA GLN A 134 -5.44 3.02 -12.51
C GLN A 134 -5.40 2.83 -10.98
N PRO A 135 -5.19 3.91 -10.21
CA PRO A 135 -5.26 3.86 -8.76
C PRO A 135 -6.57 3.19 -8.28
N GLY A 136 -6.44 2.20 -7.37
CA GLY A 136 -7.56 1.39 -6.90
C GLY A 136 -7.70 0.01 -7.56
N ASP A 137 -7.00 -0.27 -8.68
CA ASP A 137 -7.00 -1.60 -9.30
C ASP A 137 -6.35 -2.65 -8.39
N LEU A 138 -6.94 -3.84 -8.35
CA LEU A 138 -6.39 -4.98 -7.63
C LEU A 138 -5.31 -5.66 -8.45
N LEU A 139 -4.16 -5.88 -7.84
CA LEU A 139 -3.03 -6.58 -8.44
C LEU A 139 -2.86 -7.96 -7.82
N PHE A 140 -2.57 -8.95 -8.66
CA PHE A 140 -2.39 -10.33 -8.25
C PHE A 140 -0.99 -10.84 -8.60
N PHE A 141 -0.41 -11.59 -7.65
CA PHE A 141 0.95 -12.10 -7.77
C PHE A 141 1.03 -13.56 -7.35
N ASN A 142 2.00 -14.26 -7.94
CA ASN A 142 2.41 -15.60 -7.53
C ASN A 142 3.80 -15.59 -6.89
N ASN A 143 4.46 -16.74 -6.80
CA ASN A 143 5.82 -16.83 -6.29
C ASN A 143 6.81 -16.86 -7.48
N ARG A 144 7.27 -15.68 -7.92
CA ARG A 144 8.25 -15.53 -9.03
C ARG A 144 7.86 -16.27 -10.30
N GLY A 145 6.64 -16.07 -10.79
CA GLY A 145 6.13 -16.73 -11.99
C GLY A 145 5.77 -18.21 -11.79
N ARG A 146 5.72 -18.71 -10.55
CA ARG A 146 5.44 -20.12 -10.25
C ARG A 146 4.18 -20.31 -9.43
N GLY A 147 3.42 -21.32 -9.81
CA GLY A 147 2.24 -21.75 -9.05
C GLY A 147 1.05 -20.81 -9.19
N ARG A 148 0.10 -20.99 -8.27
CA ARG A 148 -1.15 -20.23 -8.22
C ARG A 148 -0.92 -18.88 -7.54
N VAL A 149 -1.94 -17.99 -7.67
CA VAL A 149 -1.99 -16.73 -6.94
C VAL A 149 -1.74 -16.95 -5.45
N SER A 150 -0.87 -16.14 -4.87
CA SER A 150 -0.48 -16.22 -3.46
C SER A 150 -0.50 -14.88 -2.75
N HIS A 151 -0.64 -13.78 -3.50
CA HIS A 151 -0.59 -12.43 -2.96
C HIS A 151 -1.47 -11.47 -3.75
N ALA A 152 -1.95 -10.42 -3.07
CA ALA A 152 -2.72 -9.34 -3.67
C ALA A 152 -2.30 -7.99 -3.06
N GLY A 153 -2.47 -6.92 -3.85
CA GLY A 153 -2.24 -5.53 -3.47
C GLY A 153 -3.16 -4.60 -4.25
N ILE A 154 -3.03 -3.30 -4.00
CA ILE A 154 -3.81 -2.24 -4.66
C ILE A 154 -2.84 -1.31 -5.36
N TYR A 155 -3.06 -1.05 -6.64
CA TYR A 155 -2.27 -0.10 -7.43
C TYR A 155 -2.52 1.33 -6.94
N ILE A 156 -1.45 2.12 -6.81
CA ILE A 156 -1.52 3.49 -6.30
C ILE A 156 -1.05 4.55 -7.30
N GLY A 157 -0.62 4.13 -8.49
CA GLY A 157 -0.02 5.00 -9.50
C GLY A 157 1.50 4.81 -9.63
N ASP A 158 2.09 5.37 -10.68
CA ASP A 158 3.55 5.46 -10.91
C ASP A 158 4.31 4.14 -10.77
N GLY A 159 3.70 3.03 -11.21
CA GLY A 159 4.30 1.70 -11.10
C GLY A 159 4.42 1.18 -9.66
N GLN A 160 3.69 1.78 -8.71
CA GLN A 160 3.71 1.41 -7.30
C GLN A 160 2.40 0.78 -6.84
N PHE A 161 2.46 0.01 -5.77
CA PHE A 161 1.29 -0.59 -5.16
C PHE A 161 1.46 -0.72 -3.65
N ILE A 162 0.34 -0.71 -2.93
CA ILE A 162 0.27 -0.88 -1.48
C ILE A 162 -0.30 -2.26 -1.14
N HIS A 163 0.30 -2.92 -0.16
CA HIS A 163 -0.09 -4.27 0.24
C HIS A 163 0.34 -4.61 1.67
N SER A 164 -0.20 -5.69 2.24
CA SER A 164 0.32 -6.26 3.49
C SER A 164 1.32 -7.39 3.17
N ALA A 165 2.61 -7.13 3.36
CA ALA A 165 3.71 -8.04 3.04
C ALA A 165 3.88 -9.12 4.09
N SER A 166 3.98 -10.41 3.69
CA SER A 166 4.09 -11.56 4.60
C SER A 166 5.52 -11.87 5.08
N ARG A 167 6.55 -11.19 4.55
CA ARG A 167 7.94 -11.46 4.92
C ARG A 167 8.22 -11.06 6.37
N ARG A 168 9.27 -11.66 6.96
CA ARG A 168 9.72 -11.36 8.34
C ARG A 168 9.88 -9.84 8.53
N GLY A 169 9.22 -9.27 9.55
CA GLY A 169 9.11 -7.83 9.72
C GLY A 169 8.18 -7.14 8.72
N GLY A 170 7.34 -7.91 8.04
CA GLY A 170 6.38 -7.41 7.06
C GLY A 170 5.16 -6.74 7.69
N GLY A 171 4.36 -6.13 6.83
CA GLY A 171 3.15 -5.39 7.17
C GLY A 171 2.73 -4.56 5.98
N VAL A 172 1.85 -3.59 6.24
CA VAL A 172 1.36 -2.68 5.20
C VAL A 172 2.48 -1.75 4.76
N ARG A 173 2.76 -1.75 3.47
CA ARG A 173 3.81 -0.94 2.85
C ARG A 173 3.58 -0.74 1.35
N VAL A 174 4.34 0.17 0.76
CA VAL A 174 4.42 0.39 -0.69
C VAL A 174 5.64 -0.34 -1.25
N ASP A 175 5.44 -1.02 -2.38
CA ASP A 175 6.51 -1.63 -3.18
C ASP A 175 6.34 -1.22 -4.66
N SER A 176 7.40 -1.34 -5.48
CA SER A 176 7.39 -1.06 -6.92
C SER A 176 7.15 -2.33 -7.73
N LEU A 177 6.28 -2.23 -8.76
CA LEU A 177 6.05 -3.28 -9.77
C LEU A 177 7.30 -3.58 -10.62
N ASP A 178 8.23 -2.62 -10.71
CA ASP A 178 9.44 -2.74 -11.50
C ASP A 178 10.58 -3.43 -10.74
N SER A 179 10.41 -3.68 -9.45
CA SER A 179 11.39 -4.47 -8.71
C SER A 179 11.46 -5.91 -9.26
N SER A 180 12.63 -6.49 -9.28
CA SER A 180 12.88 -7.82 -9.89
C SER A 180 12.00 -8.93 -9.33
N TYR A 181 11.61 -8.85 -8.05
CA TYR A 181 10.72 -9.83 -7.45
C TYR A 181 9.27 -9.66 -7.92
N TRP A 182 8.76 -8.43 -7.90
CA TRP A 182 7.35 -8.17 -8.20
C TRP A 182 7.06 -8.24 -9.70
N SER A 183 8.00 -7.79 -10.56
CA SER A 183 7.85 -7.92 -12.02
C SER A 183 7.76 -9.39 -12.48
N LEU A 184 8.56 -10.29 -11.87
CA LEU A 184 8.50 -11.73 -12.12
C LEU A 184 7.30 -12.43 -11.48
N SER A 185 6.70 -11.82 -10.47
CA SER A 185 5.57 -12.40 -9.71
C SER A 185 4.20 -11.91 -10.20
N TYR A 186 4.15 -10.84 -10.95
CA TYR A 186 2.91 -10.26 -11.47
C TYR A 186 2.16 -11.26 -12.35
N MET A 187 0.85 -11.37 -12.15
CA MET A 187 -0.04 -12.24 -12.91
C MET A 187 -1.02 -11.43 -13.75
N GLU A 188 -1.88 -10.67 -13.09
CA GLU A 188 -2.95 -9.89 -13.70
C GLU A 188 -3.42 -8.79 -12.77
N ALA A 189 -4.25 -7.90 -13.30
CA ALA A 189 -4.97 -6.88 -12.52
C ALA A 189 -6.47 -6.94 -12.82
N LYS A 190 -7.28 -6.48 -11.85
CA LYS A 190 -8.74 -6.40 -11.97
C LYS A 190 -9.26 -5.07 -11.44
N ARG A 191 -10.23 -4.49 -12.15
CA ARG A 191 -10.90 -3.26 -11.77
C ARG A 191 -12.25 -3.54 -11.14
N VAL A 192 -12.35 -3.29 -9.82
CA VAL A 192 -13.57 -3.51 -9.03
C VAL A 192 -14.44 -2.26 -8.95
N LEU A 193 -13.83 -1.09 -9.07
CA LEU A 193 -14.50 0.21 -8.90
C LEU A 193 -15.24 0.69 -10.16
N GLU A 194 -15.40 -0.14 -11.17
CA GLU A 194 -16.21 0.17 -12.35
C GLU A 194 -17.70 0.30 -12.00
N PRO A 195 -18.43 1.22 -12.67
CA PRO A 195 -19.86 1.30 -12.56
C PRO A 195 -20.52 -0.05 -12.91
N GLY A 196 -21.43 -0.53 -12.05
CA GLY A 196 -22.09 -1.84 -12.21
C GLY A 196 -21.39 -3.05 -11.59
N CYS A 197 -20.09 -2.99 -11.28
CA CYS A 197 -19.39 -4.09 -10.60
C CYS A 197 -19.90 -4.35 -9.18
N LYS A 198 -20.39 -3.33 -8.47
CA LYS A 198 -20.98 -3.45 -7.13
C LYS A 198 -22.17 -4.40 -7.13
N ASP A 199 -23.05 -4.29 -8.13
CA ASP A 199 -24.26 -5.09 -8.25
C ASP A 199 -23.94 -6.55 -8.61
N ALA A 200 -22.94 -6.77 -9.47
CA ALA A 200 -22.48 -8.10 -9.85
C ALA A 200 -21.88 -8.87 -8.65
N LEU A 201 -21.18 -8.18 -7.74
CA LEU A 201 -20.56 -8.77 -6.55
C LEU A 201 -21.57 -9.05 -5.43
N THR A 202 -22.68 -8.31 -5.37
CA THR A 202 -23.77 -8.51 -4.37
C THR A 202 -24.80 -9.52 -4.82
N SER A 203 -24.98 -9.75 -6.12
CA SER A 203 -26.03 -10.63 -6.68
C SER A 203 -25.72 -12.13 -6.63
N LYS A 204 -24.46 -12.53 -6.37
CA LYS A 204 -24.06 -13.96 -6.29
C LYS A 204 -24.16 -14.52 -4.85
N ARG A 205 -25.30 -14.37 -4.17
CA ARG A 205 -25.63 -15.09 -2.92
C ARG A 205 -26.72 -16.11 -3.13
#